data_9aee880c69607742ab96c34cc82477b1
#
_entry.id   9aee880c69607742ab96c34cc82477b1
#
_cell.length_a   1.000
_cell.length_b   1.000
_cell.length_c   1.000
_cell.angle_alpha   90.00
_cell.angle_beta   90.00
_cell.angle_gamma   90.00
#
_symmetry.space_group_name_H-M   'P 1'
#
loop_
_entity.id
_entity.type
_entity.pdbx_description
1 polymer ?
#
loop_
_entity_poly.entity_id
_entity_poly.type
_entity_poly.pdbx_seq_one_letter_code
_entity_poly.pdbx_strand_id
1 'polypeptide(L)'
;TLVSSCATNQGTYSAGGAGAGAVLGGIVGNIIGKNTKGTAIGAAIGAAVGAGTGALIGRHMDKVKEQTQAQVDNAKVETVKDANGLSCVKVTFDSGILFATNSSDLNASAKYDLTKFAGVLRQNSDCDVAIQGYTDASGNDNINIPLSERRAKAVSSYLRSQGVSSGQIRTVEGLGSSNPIENKRVSQANRRVEVYLYASKEMINKANNGTL
;
A
#
# COMPACT_ATOMS: atom_id res chain seq x y z
N THR A 1 15.90 50.43 -7.80
CA THR A 1 14.63 49.75 -8.13
C THR A 1 14.86 48.27 -8.13
N LEU A 2 14.43 47.65 -7.03
CA LEU A 2 14.45 46.21 -6.83
C LEU A 2 13.20 45.62 -7.50
N VAL A 3 13.40 44.77 -8.50
CA VAL A 3 12.31 43.94 -9.06
C VAL A 3 12.35 42.59 -8.34
N SER A 4 11.42 42.39 -7.44
CA SER A 4 11.14 41.09 -6.81
C SER A 4 10.49 40.19 -7.85
N SER A 5 11.22 39.18 -8.31
CA SER A 5 10.68 38.11 -9.15
C SER A 5 10.06 37.04 -8.25
N CYS A 6 8.75 36.99 -8.22
CA CYS A 6 8.02 35.84 -7.69
C CYS A 6 8.28 34.64 -8.60
N ALA A 7 9.14 33.74 -8.17
CA ALA A 7 9.30 32.43 -8.81
C ALA A 7 8.06 31.58 -8.54
N THR A 8 7.20 31.46 -9.54
CA THR A 8 6.08 30.52 -9.52
C THR A 8 6.61 29.10 -9.68
N ASN A 9 6.19 28.23 -8.77
CA ASN A 9 6.64 26.85 -8.59
C ASN A 9 6.12 25.86 -9.66
N GLN A 10 5.87 26.33 -10.88
CA GLN A 10 5.32 25.52 -11.97
C GLN A 10 6.33 24.96 -12.98
N GLY A 11 7.63 25.16 -12.76
CA GLY A 11 8.65 24.86 -13.77
C GLY A 11 9.45 23.57 -13.58
N THR A 12 9.22 22.75 -12.55
CA THR A 12 10.17 21.69 -12.18
C THR A 12 9.72 20.25 -12.50
N TYR A 13 8.62 20.08 -13.23
CA TYR A 13 8.08 18.73 -13.49
C TYR A 13 8.35 18.14 -14.87
N SER A 14 9.15 18.80 -15.71
CA SER A 14 9.28 18.37 -17.12
C SER A 14 10.69 18.04 -17.61
N ALA A 15 11.69 17.89 -16.72
CA ALA A 15 13.02 17.52 -17.19
C ALA A 15 13.62 16.39 -16.35
N GLY A 16 13.68 15.19 -16.90
CA GLY A 16 14.45 14.11 -16.30
C GLY A 16 13.91 12.72 -16.57
N GLY A 17 14.01 12.25 -17.79
CA GLY A 17 13.99 10.82 -18.06
C GLY A 17 15.26 10.17 -17.49
N ALA A 18 15.10 8.98 -16.93
CA ALA A 18 16.14 8.05 -16.46
C ALA A 18 17.04 8.60 -15.35
N GLY A 19 16.68 8.34 -14.13
CA GLY A 19 17.55 8.47 -12.95
C GLY A 19 16.91 9.24 -11.81
N ALA A 20 16.67 8.53 -10.72
CA ALA A 20 16.38 9.06 -9.38
C ALA A 20 15.53 10.35 -9.36
N GLY A 21 14.22 10.22 -9.58
CA GLY A 21 13.28 11.31 -9.41
C GLY A 21 13.33 11.83 -7.98
N ALA A 22 13.99 12.96 -7.77
CA ALA A 22 13.95 13.69 -6.52
C ALA A 22 12.51 14.11 -6.25
N VAL A 23 11.92 13.56 -5.20
CA VAL A 23 10.63 13.99 -4.68
C VAL A 23 10.83 15.34 -4.01
N LEU A 24 10.60 16.42 -4.75
CA LEU A 24 10.45 17.76 -4.21
C LEU A 24 8.97 18.08 -4.12
N GLY A 25 8.37 17.78 -3.01
CA GLY A 25 7.02 18.14 -2.69
C GLY A 25 6.69 17.57 -1.34
N GLY A 26 6.61 18.40 -0.31
CA GLY A 26 6.50 18.07 1.12
C GLY A 26 5.32 17.19 1.55
N ILE A 27 5.28 16.00 1.05
CA ILE A 27 4.71 14.86 1.74
C ILE A 27 5.89 13.90 1.82
N VAL A 28 6.32 13.62 3.04
CA VAL A 28 7.24 12.52 3.33
C VAL A 28 6.48 11.23 3.01
N GLY A 29 6.33 10.97 1.72
CA GLY A 29 5.92 9.70 1.23
C GLY A 29 7.07 8.74 1.52
N ASN A 30 7.01 8.01 2.64
CA ASN A 30 7.82 6.84 2.80
C ASN A 30 7.64 6.02 1.52
N ILE A 31 8.70 5.96 0.71
CA ILE A 31 8.78 4.98 -0.36
C ILE A 31 8.73 3.64 0.34
N ILE A 32 7.60 2.96 0.22
CA ILE A 32 7.35 1.72 0.90
C ILE A 32 8.38 0.71 0.44
N GLY A 33 9.15 0.18 1.38
CA GLY A 33 10.16 -0.83 1.14
C GLY A 33 11.62 -0.34 1.08
N LYS A 34 11.91 0.95 1.09
CA LYS A 34 13.30 1.42 0.94
C LYS A 34 14.17 1.27 2.19
N ASN A 35 13.56 1.16 3.39
CA ASN A 35 14.25 1.00 4.67
C ASN A 35 13.66 -0.12 5.54
N THR A 36 12.89 -1.04 4.96
CA THR A 36 12.18 -2.08 5.68
C THR A 36 12.76 -3.44 5.38
N LYS A 37 12.62 -4.38 6.31
CA LYS A 37 13.00 -5.78 6.10
C LYS A 37 12.13 -6.49 5.04
N GLY A 38 11.03 -5.85 4.57
CA GLY A 38 10.08 -6.42 3.62
C GLY A 38 10.38 -6.09 2.15
N THR A 39 9.66 -6.75 1.27
CA THR A 39 9.75 -6.53 -0.18
C THR A 39 9.30 -5.13 -0.56
N ALA A 40 10.08 -4.42 -1.37
CA ALA A 40 9.71 -3.12 -1.89
C ALA A 40 8.47 -3.22 -2.80
N ILE A 41 7.42 -2.51 -2.45
CA ILE A 41 6.16 -2.53 -3.20
C ILE A 41 6.40 -1.93 -4.60
N GLY A 42 6.02 -2.67 -5.63
CA GLY A 42 6.17 -2.24 -7.03
C GLY A 42 7.57 -2.43 -7.64
N ALA A 43 8.59 -2.80 -6.85
CA ALA A 43 9.98 -2.89 -7.34
C ALA A 43 10.20 -3.91 -8.47
N ALA A 44 9.38 -4.96 -8.52
CA ALA A 44 9.55 -6.08 -9.47
C ALA A 44 8.85 -5.87 -10.82
N ILE A 45 8.23 -4.70 -11.08
CA ILE A 45 7.37 -4.52 -12.24
C ILE A 45 8.18 -4.45 -13.55
N GLY A 46 9.40 -3.92 -13.52
CA GLY A 46 10.30 -3.87 -14.68
C GLY A 46 9.71 -3.16 -15.92
N ALA A 47 8.66 -2.37 -15.76
CA ALA A 47 8.05 -1.61 -16.83
C ALA A 47 8.59 -0.17 -16.84
N ALA A 48 8.94 0.34 -18.01
CA ALA A 48 9.30 1.73 -18.14
C ALA A 48 8.07 2.63 -17.90
N VAL A 49 8.22 3.64 -17.05
CA VAL A 49 7.18 4.64 -16.79
C VAL A 49 7.38 5.79 -17.76
N GLY A 50 6.47 5.93 -18.73
CA GLY A 50 6.48 7.01 -19.73
C GLY A 50 6.08 8.37 -19.15
N ALA A 51 6.35 9.43 -19.92
CA ALA A 51 5.88 10.76 -19.58
C ALA A 51 4.33 10.79 -19.54
N GLY A 52 3.77 11.33 -18.45
CA GLY A 52 2.31 11.37 -18.24
C GLY A 52 1.69 10.12 -17.61
N THR A 53 2.35 8.96 -17.67
CA THR A 53 1.90 7.69 -17.08
C THR A 53 1.57 7.84 -15.59
N GLY A 54 2.43 8.52 -14.84
CA GLY A 54 2.23 8.75 -13.40
C GLY A 54 0.95 9.54 -13.09
N ALA A 55 0.54 10.48 -13.95
CA ALA A 55 -0.69 11.26 -13.78
C ALA A 55 -1.94 10.41 -14.06
N LEU A 56 -1.89 9.53 -15.07
CA LEU A 56 -2.99 8.61 -15.38
C LEU A 56 -3.18 7.60 -14.25
N ILE A 57 -2.10 6.96 -13.83
CA ILE A 57 -2.12 6.03 -12.69
C ILE A 57 -2.57 6.76 -11.40
N GLY A 58 -2.10 7.99 -11.16
CA GLY A 58 -2.52 8.78 -10.02
C GLY A 58 -4.03 8.97 -9.96
N ARG A 59 -4.65 9.40 -11.05
CA ARG A 59 -6.12 9.56 -11.14
C ARG A 59 -6.87 8.24 -10.97
N HIS A 60 -6.35 7.15 -11.52
CA HIS A 60 -6.94 5.82 -11.32
C HIS A 60 -6.89 5.42 -9.84
N MET A 61 -5.73 5.58 -9.20
CA MET A 61 -5.55 5.25 -7.78
C MET A 61 -6.37 6.15 -6.84
N ASP A 62 -6.64 7.39 -7.21
CA ASP A 62 -7.54 8.26 -6.45
C ASP A 62 -8.98 7.70 -6.45
N LYS A 63 -9.47 7.21 -7.59
CA LYS A 63 -10.76 6.50 -7.66
C LYS A 63 -10.77 5.22 -6.82
N VAL A 64 -9.72 4.42 -6.89
CA VAL A 64 -9.57 3.20 -6.07
C VAL A 64 -9.60 3.53 -4.58
N LYS A 65 -8.94 4.62 -4.18
CA LYS A 65 -8.96 5.12 -2.80
C LYS A 65 -10.39 5.51 -2.38
N GLU A 66 -11.08 6.32 -3.19
CA GLU A 66 -12.46 6.74 -2.91
C GLU A 66 -13.40 5.54 -2.80
N GLN A 67 -13.32 4.57 -3.71
CA GLN A 67 -14.09 3.32 -3.65
C GLN A 67 -13.79 2.55 -2.36
N THR A 68 -12.52 2.46 -1.98
CA THR A 68 -12.12 1.77 -0.75
C THR A 68 -12.67 2.48 0.49
N GLN A 69 -12.56 3.80 0.56
CA GLN A 69 -13.08 4.61 1.67
C GLN A 69 -14.61 4.50 1.79
N ALA A 70 -15.32 4.39 0.67
CA ALA A 70 -16.77 4.25 0.66
C ALA A 70 -17.26 2.85 1.10
N GLN A 71 -16.42 1.84 0.99
CA GLN A 71 -16.81 0.44 1.23
C GLN A 71 -16.28 -0.12 2.56
N VAL A 72 -15.18 0.41 3.10
CA VAL A 72 -14.48 -0.15 4.26
C VAL A 72 -14.50 0.85 5.40
N ASP A 73 -15.28 0.56 6.44
CA ASP A 73 -15.52 1.50 7.54
C ASP A 73 -14.41 1.51 8.59
N ASN A 74 -13.79 0.34 8.85
CA ASN A 74 -12.84 0.15 9.96
C ASN A 74 -11.36 0.07 9.48
N ALA A 75 -11.02 0.81 8.43
CA ALA A 75 -9.65 0.88 7.94
C ALA A 75 -9.24 2.32 7.62
N LYS A 76 -7.97 2.62 7.83
CA LYS A 76 -7.38 3.87 7.37
C LYS A 76 -6.91 3.71 5.93
N VAL A 77 -7.35 4.58 5.04
CA VAL A 77 -7.02 4.54 3.61
C VAL A 77 -6.23 5.79 3.21
N GLU A 78 -5.03 5.59 2.69
CA GLU A 78 -4.07 6.65 2.37
C GLU A 78 -3.49 6.45 0.97
N THR A 79 -3.17 7.54 0.28
CA THR A 79 -2.32 7.50 -0.92
C THR A 79 -0.86 7.59 -0.50
N VAL A 80 -0.05 6.67 -1.00
CA VAL A 80 1.41 6.60 -0.77
C VAL A 80 2.12 6.41 -2.11
N LYS A 81 3.46 6.38 -2.11
CA LYS A 81 4.24 6.12 -3.32
C LYS A 81 4.90 4.75 -3.26
N ASP A 82 4.82 4.01 -4.35
CA ASP A 82 5.55 2.75 -4.52
C ASP A 82 7.04 2.98 -4.81
N ALA A 83 7.80 1.90 -5.02
CA ALA A 83 9.23 1.96 -5.29
C ALA A 83 9.59 2.69 -6.61
N ASN A 84 8.63 2.81 -7.53
CA ASN A 84 8.78 3.52 -8.81
C ASN A 84 8.30 4.98 -8.72
N GLY A 85 7.85 5.44 -7.54
CA GLY A 85 7.28 6.77 -7.35
C GLY A 85 5.84 6.91 -7.86
N LEU A 86 5.19 5.81 -8.24
CA LEU A 86 3.79 5.80 -8.66
C LEU A 86 2.85 5.86 -7.45
N SER A 87 1.67 6.43 -7.64
CA SER A 87 0.64 6.44 -6.61
C SER A 87 0.14 5.03 -6.32
N CYS A 88 -0.04 4.74 -5.05
CA CYS A 88 -0.47 3.45 -4.52
C CYS A 88 -1.44 3.72 -3.36
N VAL A 89 -2.45 2.87 -3.20
CA VAL A 89 -3.40 2.96 -2.09
C VAL A 89 -2.95 2.04 -0.97
N LYS A 90 -2.73 2.60 0.22
CA LYS A 90 -2.45 1.84 1.44
C LYS A 90 -3.70 1.78 2.30
N VAL A 91 -4.12 0.58 2.65
CA VAL A 91 -5.24 0.30 3.54
C VAL A 91 -4.70 -0.33 4.81
N THR A 92 -4.85 0.36 5.94
CA THR A 92 -4.36 -0.11 7.24
C THR A 92 -5.51 -0.58 8.10
N PHE A 93 -5.48 -1.86 8.48
CA PHE A 93 -6.41 -2.48 9.42
C PHE A 93 -5.72 -2.66 10.78
N ASP A 94 -6.36 -2.18 11.84
CA ASP A 94 -5.91 -2.47 13.20
C ASP A 94 -6.07 -3.99 13.51
N SER A 95 -5.02 -4.61 14.02
CA SER A 95 -5.08 -6.05 14.35
C SER A 95 -6.09 -6.37 15.45
N GLY A 96 -6.40 -5.43 16.35
CA GLY A 96 -7.43 -5.62 17.37
C GLY A 96 -8.85 -5.66 16.79
N ILE A 97 -9.06 -5.03 15.63
CA ILE A 97 -10.30 -5.12 14.85
C ILE A 97 -10.35 -6.46 14.09
N LEU A 98 -9.21 -6.92 13.56
CA LEU A 98 -9.16 -8.11 12.73
C LEU A 98 -9.16 -9.41 13.55
N PHE A 99 -8.44 -9.46 14.68
CA PHE A 99 -8.12 -10.69 15.39
C PHE A 99 -8.36 -10.55 16.89
N ALA A 100 -8.69 -11.67 17.55
CA ALA A 100 -8.61 -11.74 19.00
C ALA A 100 -7.14 -11.66 19.48
N THR A 101 -6.95 -11.38 20.77
CA THR A 101 -5.60 -11.30 21.38
C THR A 101 -4.82 -12.59 21.14
N ASN A 102 -3.58 -12.47 20.70
CA ASN A 102 -2.67 -13.58 20.35
C ASN A 102 -3.20 -14.56 19.29
N SER A 103 -4.29 -14.22 18.57
CA SER A 103 -4.85 -15.01 17.49
C SER A 103 -4.49 -14.45 16.13
N SER A 104 -4.60 -15.30 15.12
CA SER A 104 -4.63 -14.99 13.69
C SER A 104 -5.98 -15.35 13.04
N ASP A 105 -6.98 -15.76 13.83
CA ASP A 105 -8.31 -16.07 13.35
C ASP A 105 -9.14 -14.79 13.19
N LEU A 106 -9.65 -14.57 11.98
CA LEU A 106 -10.46 -13.40 11.67
C LEU A 106 -11.81 -13.47 12.39
N ASN A 107 -12.16 -12.41 13.11
CA ASN A 107 -13.47 -12.28 13.73
C ASN A 107 -14.56 -11.92 12.71
N ALA A 108 -15.83 -11.92 13.14
CA ALA A 108 -16.97 -11.68 12.24
C ALA A 108 -16.98 -10.26 11.63
N SER A 109 -16.61 -9.23 12.41
CA SER A 109 -16.53 -7.85 11.93
C SER A 109 -15.45 -7.71 10.88
N ALA A 110 -14.26 -8.29 11.11
CA ALA A 110 -13.18 -8.32 10.15
C ALA A 110 -13.60 -9.00 8.83
N LYS A 111 -14.29 -10.13 8.90
CA LYS A 111 -14.78 -10.82 7.71
C LYS A 111 -15.76 -9.96 6.91
N TYR A 112 -16.62 -9.21 7.58
CA TYR A 112 -17.54 -8.28 6.93
C TYR A 112 -16.78 -7.19 6.15
N ASP A 113 -15.83 -6.49 6.80
CA ASP A 113 -15.04 -5.44 6.16
C ASP A 113 -14.16 -5.99 5.03
N LEU A 114 -13.52 -7.14 5.24
CA LEU A 114 -12.71 -7.79 4.22
C LEU A 114 -13.54 -8.31 3.04
N THR A 115 -14.82 -8.69 3.24
CA THR A 115 -15.72 -9.05 2.13
C THR A 115 -16.03 -7.85 1.24
N LYS A 116 -16.31 -6.69 1.84
CA LYS A 116 -16.50 -5.43 1.10
C LYS A 116 -15.20 -5.04 0.37
N PHE A 117 -14.08 -5.12 1.05
CA PHE A 117 -12.78 -4.83 0.46
C PHE A 117 -12.42 -5.78 -0.69
N ALA A 118 -12.75 -7.07 -0.59
CA ALA A 118 -12.60 -8.01 -1.70
C ALA A 118 -13.41 -7.59 -2.93
N GLY A 119 -14.58 -6.98 -2.74
CA GLY A 119 -15.36 -6.39 -3.82
C GLY A 119 -14.59 -5.29 -4.55
N VAL A 120 -13.93 -4.39 -3.81
CA VAL A 120 -13.08 -3.34 -4.39
C VAL A 120 -11.91 -3.96 -5.17
N LEU A 121 -11.24 -4.96 -4.60
CA LEU A 121 -10.10 -5.63 -5.26
C LEU A 121 -10.50 -6.31 -6.58
N ARG A 122 -11.67 -6.97 -6.61
CA ARG A 122 -12.17 -7.60 -7.85
C ARG A 122 -12.53 -6.58 -8.92
N GLN A 123 -13.07 -5.42 -8.54
CA GLN A 123 -13.38 -4.33 -9.47
C GLN A 123 -12.13 -3.66 -10.03
N ASN A 124 -11.02 -3.71 -9.30
CA ASN A 124 -9.74 -3.13 -9.66
C ASN A 124 -8.69 -4.25 -9.85
N SER A 125 -9.02 -5.23 -10.67
CA SER A 125 -8.17 -6.42 -10.91
C SER A 125 -6.87 -6.12 -11.65
N ASP A 126 -6.73 -4.93 -12.21
CA ASP A 126 -5.51 -4.37 -12.80
C ASP A 126 -4.54 -3.78 -11.77
N CYS A 127 -4.92 -3.70 -10.49
CA CYS A 127 -4.02 -3.44 -9.39
C CYS A 127 -3.39 -4.74 -8.89
N ASP A 128 -2.07 -4.73 -8.69
CA ASP A 128 -1.39 -5.74 -7.89
C ASP A 128 -1.55 -5.43 -6.39
N VAL A 129 -1.53 -6.46 -5.56
CA VAL A 129 -1.77 -6.38 -4.11
C VAL A 129 -0.60 -6.95 -3.33
N ALA A 130 -0.17 -6.21 -2.29
CA ALA A 130 0.75 -6.71 -1.28
C ALA A 130 0.11 -6.59 0.11
N ILE A 131 0.33 -7.60 0.97
CA ILE A 131 -0.21 -7.68 2.32
C ILE A 131 0.96 -7.82 3.29
N GLN A 132 1.06 -6.91 4.24
CA GLN A 132 2.12 -6.88 5.25
C GLN A 132 1.53 -6.86 6.66
N GLY A 133 1.92 -7.83 7.48
CA GLY A 133 1.54 -7.91 8.89
C GLY A 133 2.61 -7.33 9.79
N TYR A 134 2.19 -6.65 10.86
CA TYR A 134 3.05 -6.05 11.86
C TYR A 134 2.58 -6.36 13.28
N THR A 135 3.52 -6.34 14.23
CA THR A 135 3.29 -6.40 15.67
C THR A 135 3.86 -5.16 16.35
N ASP A 136 3.56 -4.97 17.61
CA ASP A 136 4.38 -4.11 18.48
C ASP A 136 5.66 -4.84 18.92
N ALA A 137 6.49 -4.16 19.70
CA ALA A 137 7.76 -4.68 20.19
C ALA A 137 7.63 -5.34 21.59
N SER A 138 6.43 -5.79 21.99
CA SER A 138 6.22 -6.47 23.29
C SER A 138 6.85 -7.87 23.33
N GLY A 139 6.83 -8.60 22.21
CA GLY A 139 7.51 -9.87 22.01
C GLY A 139 8.89 -9.70 21.35
N ASN A 140 9.59 -10.80 21.15
CA ASN A 140 10.81 -10.86 20.36
C ASN A 140 10.53 -11.29 18.91
N ASP A 141 11.53 -11.22 18.02
CA ASP A 141 11.38 -11.54 16.60
C ASP A 141 10.93 -12.99 16.36
N ASN A 142 11.33 -13.96 17.21
CA ASN A 142 10.92 -15.36 17.09
C ASN A 142 9.41 -15.56 17.32
N ILE A 143 8.76 -14.63 17.99
CA ILE A 143 7.31 -14.61 18.24
C ILE A 143 6.61 -13.68 17.23
N ASN A 144 7.15 -12.47 17.06
CA ASN A 144 6.51 -11.39 16.31
C ASN A 144 6.46 -11.66 14.80
N ILE A 145 7.56 -12.17 14.24
CA ILE A 145 7.61 -12.46 12.79
C ILE A 145 6.61 -13.56 12.41
N PRO A 146 6.60 -14.75 13.05
CA PRO A 146 5.62 -15.77 12.71
C PRO A 146 4.17 -15.35 12.99
N LEU A 147 3.90 -14.56 14.04
CA LEU A 147 2.55 -14.08 14.34
C LEU A 147 2.05 -13.13 13.25
N SER A 148 2.88 -12.15 12.87
CA SER A 148 2.54 -11.19 11.83
C SER A 148 2.36 -11.87 10.47
N GLU A 149 3.16 -12.89 10.15
CA GLU A 149 3.03 -13.69 8.94
C GLU A 149 1.71 -14.49 8.91
N ARG A 150 1.35 -15.17 10.00
CA ARG A 150 0.05 -15.87 10.10
C ARG A 150 -1.12 -14.92 9.89
N ARG A 151 -1.06 -13.71 10.46
CA ARG A 151 -2.09 -12.66 10.30
C ARG A 151 -2.21 -12.19 8.86
N ALA A 152 -1.09 -11.89 8.21
CA ALA A 152 -1.07 -11.50 6.79
C ALA A 152 -1.63 -12.64 5.89
N LYS A 153 -1.24 -13.89 6.17
CA LYS A 153 -1.76 -15.07 5.47
C LYS A 153 -3.26 -15.28 5.70
N ALA A 154 -3.78 -15.04 6.90
CA ALA A 154 -5.21 -15.16 7.20
C ALA A 154 -6.03 -14.15 6.38
N VAL A 155 -5.58 -12.89 6.30
CA VAL A 155 -6.20 -11.87 5.45
C VAL A 155 -6.15 -12.28 3.98
N SER A 156 -4.98 -12.69 3.47
CA SER A 156 -4.81 -13.14 2.09
C SER A 156 -5.73 -14.32 1.74
N SER A 157 -5.77 -15.33 2.60
CA SER A 157 -6.60 -16.53 2.39
C SER A 157 -8.07 -16.17 2.36
N TYR A 158 -8.51 -15.27 3.25
CA TYR A 158 -9.90 -14.81 3.27
C TYR A 158 -10.25 -14.02 2.00
N LEU A 159 -9.42 -13.06 1.58
CA LEU A 159 -9.65 -12.31 0.34
C LEU A 159 -9.77 -13.23 -0.88
N ARG A 160 -8.91 -14.26 -0.98
CA ARG A 160 -9.00 -15.28 -2.02
C ARG A 160 -10.29 -16.08 -1.94
N SER A 161 -10.75 -16.46 -0.75
CA SER A 161 -12.03 -17.15 -0.57
C SER A 161 -13.23 -16.30 -0.98
N GLN A 162 -13.07 -14.97 -0.98
CA GLN A 162 -14.05 -14.00 -1.48
C GLN A 162 -13.89 -13.69 -2.97
N GLY A 163 -13.11 -14.47 -3.71
CA GLY A 163 -12.97 -14.39 -5.16
C GLY A 163 -11.89 -13.42 -5.66
N VAL A 164 -11.02 -12.90 -4.79
CA VAL A 164 -9.84 -12.16 -5.25
C VAL A 164 -8.84 -13.11 -5.91
N SER A 165 -8.40 -12.77 -7.11
CA SER A 165 -7.47 -13.62 -7.88
C SER A 165 -6.15 -13.83 -7.13
N SER A 166 -5.66 -15.08 -7.14
CA SER A 166 -4.36 -15.42 -6.59
C SER A 166 -3.22 -14.69 -7.31
N GLY A 167 -3.39 -14.43 -8.62
CA GLY A 167 -2.42 -13.68 -9.43
C GLY A 167 -2.38 -12.19 -9.10
N GLN A 168 -3.43 -11.63 -8.50
CA GLN A 168 -3.46 -10.25 -8.05
C GLN A 168 -2.69 -10.04 -6.74
N ILE A 169 -2.69 -11.01 -5.82
CA ILE A 169 -1.97 -10.93 -4.55
C ILE A 169 -0.53 -11.40 -4.76
N ARG A 170 0.40 -10.45 -4.92
CA ARG A 170 1.80 -10.71 -5.26
C ARG A 170 2.67 -11.00 -4.05
N THR A 171 2.40 -10.33 -2.93
CA THR A 171 3.25 -10.39 -1.74
C THR A 171 2.40 -10.58 -0.49
N VAL A 172 2.81 -11.49 0.39
CA VAL A 172 2.21 -11.70 1.72
C VAL A 172 3.35 -11.92 2.70
N GLU A 173 3.58 -10.96 3.59
CA GLU A 173 4.75 -10.94 4.48
C GLU A 173 4.38 -10.62 5.92
N GLY A 174 5.09 -11.23 6.86
CA GLY A 174 5.10 -10.85 8.28
C GLY A 174 6.40 -10.15 8.62
N LEU A 175 6.32 -8.90 9.04
CA LEU A 175 7.46 -8.02 9.29
C LEU A 175 7.73 -7.80 10.79
N GLY A 176 6.99 -8.49 11.66
CA GLY A 176 7.15 -8.40 13.11
C GLY A 176 7.02 -6.97 13.61
N SER A 177 7.91 -6.55 14.49
CA SER A 177 7.94 -5.20 15.05
C SER A 177 8.75 -4.19 14.23
N SER A 178 9.13 -4.53 13.00
CA SER A 178 9.75 -3.56 12.09
C SER A 178 8.76 -2.47 11.67
N ASN A 179 9.26 -1.27 11.36
CA ASN A 179 8.45 -0.11 10.93
C ASN A 179 7.35 0.30 11.93
N PRO A 180 7.68 0.64 13.17
CA PRO A 180 6.71 1.12 14.12
C PRO A 180 6.12 2.47 13.65
N ILE A 181 4.79 2.63 13.78
CA ILE A 181 4.09 3.93 13.61
C ILE A 181 4.36 4.79 14.84
N GLU A 182 4.35 4.17 16.03
CA GLU A 182 4.66 4.82 17.29
C GLU A 182 5.93 4.22 17.88
N ASN A 183 6.83 5.06 18.37
CA ASN A 183 8.03 4.62 19.08
C ASN A 183 7.68 4.20 20.53
N LYS A 184 6.86 3.16 20.66
CA LYS A 184 6.44 2.54 21.92
C LYS A 184 6.61 1.05 21.84
N ARG A 185 7.10 0.43 22.93
CA ARG A 185 7.26 -1.01 23.01
C ARG A 185 5.93 -1.74 22.92
N VAL A 186 4.88 -1.23 23.58
CA VAL A 186 3.51 -1.73 23.50
C VAL A 186 2.67 -0.66 22.81
N SER A 187 2.12 -0.96 21.65
CA SER A 187 1.34 -0.02 20.87
C SER A 187 0.27 -0.72 20.05
N GLN A 188 -0.97 -0.27 20.20
CA GLN A 188 -2.08 -0.74 19.37
C GLN A 188 -1.86 -0.38 17.90
N ALA A 189 -1.40 0.84 17.61
CA ALA A 189 -1.16 1.32 16.26
C ALA A 189 -0.09 0.50 15.52
N ASN A 190 0.90 -0.06 16.24
CA ASN A 190 1.93 -0.90 15.66
C ASN A 190 1.41 -2.31 15.31
N ARG A 191 0.37 -2.79 16.00
CA ARG A 191 -0.28 -4.09 15.72
C ARG A 191 -1.31 -3.90 14.59
N ARG A 192 -0.90 -4.12 13.36
CA ARG A 192 -1.70 -3.84 12.17
C ARG A 192 -1.43 -4.79 11.02
N VAL A 193 -2.34 -4.81 10.05
CA VAL A 193 -2.12 -5.36 8.72
C VAL A 193 -2.29 -4.24 7.70
N GLU A 194 -1.32 -4.06 6.84
CA GLU A 194 -1.34 -3.10 5.74
C GLU A 194 -1.54 -3.84 4.43
N VAL A 195 -2.49 -3.38 3.63
CA VAL A 195 -2.74 -3.88 2.28
C VAL A 195 -2.48 -2.75 1.30
N TYR A 196 -1.63 -3.02 0.33
CA TYR A 196 -1.24 -2.07 -0.70
C TYR A 196 -1.83 -2.47 -2.04
N LEU A 197 -2.53 -1.55 -2.70
CA LEU A 197 -2.95 -1.66 -4.08
C LEU A 197 -2.04 -0.77 -4.91
N TYR A 198 -1.31 -1.35 -5.84
CA TYR A 198 -0.34 -0.64 -6.67
C TYR A 198 -0.47 -1.03 -8.13
N ALA A 199 0.07 -0.20 -9.03
CA ALA A 199 -0.04 -0.44 -10.46
C ALA A 199 0.63 -1.75 -10.86
N SER A 200 -0.11 -2.63 -11.52
CA SER A 200 0.45 -3.81 -12.18
C SER A 200 1.21 -3.41 -13.45
N LYS A 201 2.00 -4.34 -13.98
CA LYS A 201 2.66 -4.15 -15.29
C LYS A 201 1.65 -3.85 -16.40
N GLU A 202 0.49 -4.50 -16.35
CA GLU A 202 -0.58 -4.27 -17.33
C GLU A 202 -1.14 -2.85 -17.23
N MET A 203 -1.41 -2.37 -16.02
CA MET A 203 -1.88 -1.00 -15.79
C MET A 203 -0.86 0.02 -16.30
N ILE A 204 0.44 -0.18 -16.03
CA ILE A 204 1.50 0.71 -16.51
C ILE A 204 1.54 0.72 -18.04
N ASN A 205 1.41 -0.43 -18.69
CA ASN A 205 1.38 -0.52 -20.16
C ASN A 205 0.16 0.20 -20.74
N LYS A 206 -1.04 0.03 -20.15
CA LYS A 206 -2.25 0.77 -20.55
C LYS A 206 -2.06 2.28 -20.40
N ALA A 207 -1.48 2.72 -19.29
CA ALA A 207 -1.21 4.13 -19.05
C ALA A 207 -0.17 4.70 -20.03
N ASN A 208 0.88 3.95 -20.35
CA ASN A 208 1.87 4.34 -21.38
C ASN A 208 1.23 4.51 -22.77
N ASN A 209 0.21 3.72 -23.09
CA ASN A 209 -0.50 3.75 -24.35
C ASN A 209 -1.70 4.72 -24.34
N GLY A 210 -1.96 5.40 -23.22
CA GLY A 210 -3.11 6.31 -23.08
C GLY A 210 -4.47 5.63 -23.05
N THR A 211 -4.54 4.35 -22.66
CA THR A 211 -5.76 3.52 -22.64
C THR A 211 -6.25 3.17 -21.24
N LEU A 212 -5.71 3.83 -20.21
CA LEU A 212 -6.11 3.66 -18.81
C LEU A 212 -7.26 4.60 -18.44
#